data_88bca3137c86593194c6435c859bd40b
#
_entry.id   88bca3137c86593194c6435c859bd40b
#
_cell.length_a   1.000
_cell.length_b   1.000
_cell.length_c   1.000
_cell.angle_alpha   90.00
_cell.angle_beta   90.00
_cell.angle_gamma   90.00
#
_symmetry.space_group_name_H-M   'P 1'
#
loop_
_entity.id
_entity.type
_entity.pdbx_description
1 polymer ?
#
loop_
_entity_poly.entity_id
_entity_poly.type
_entity_poly.pdbx_seq_one_letter_code
_entity_poly.pdbx_strand_id
1 'polypeptide(L)'
;MNTSKENFNKISILIIGSGIIGKFNALELIEQGFKITLLDNAEHKNASNAALGLLMGEIYQKNSGRSWELRKKSIEMWPKWIQLLNKTNPNLKIEKPFIQLTTNQKKFDKLYQFACNNPVKKLEIINENSSKLNTINEIFETSNFKGLISHEDGRINPKLLLDTIDIYLKKTKINTIKSKVIKIEKDRSKWLVTLNSGEKLSSQIVILCNSLDSSQLLIQAGYEIKLKPVLGQAIEIRYDRNQINFLSLPKNFNIDGKNFIPLTKNQMIIGSTDEYSTHPSKSKISDLTELLEKKPIWL
;
A
#
# COMPACT_ATOMS: atom_id res chain seq x y z
N MET A 1 0.40 -35.11 -13.89
CA MET A 1 0.07 -33.77 -13.33
C MET A 1 -0.21 -32.67 -14.37
N ASN A 2 -0.46 -33.00 -15.65
CA ASN A 2 -0.72 -32.01 -16.73
C ASN A 2 -2.21 -31.72 -17.01
N THR A 3 -3.14 -32.52 -16.52
CA THR A 3 -4.58 -32.39 -16.83
C THR A 3 -5.28 -31.23 -16.13
N SER A 4 -4.73 -30.68 -15.05
CA SER A 4 -5.34 -29.54 -14.34
C SER A 4 -5.09 -28.18 -15.02
N LYS A 5 -3.90 -27.98 -15.62
CA LYS A 5 -3.58 -26.69 -16.28
C LYS A 5 -4.34 -26.44 -17.59
N GLU A 6 -4.67 -27.50 -18.34
CA GLU A 6 -5.44 -27.37 -19.59
C GLU A 6 -6.89 -26.91 -19.35
N ASN A 7 -7.49 -27.24 -18.20
CA ASN A 7 -8.85 -26.82 -17.86
C ASN A 7 -8.94 -25.33 -17.47
N PHE A 8 -7.90 -24.74 -16.88
CA PHE A 8 -7.89 -23.33 -16.45
C PHE A 8 -7.85 -22.34 -17.63
N ASN A 9 -7.24 -22.71 -18.74
CA ASN A 9 -7.21 -21.90 -19.97
C ASN A 9 -8.61 -21.67 -20.60
N LYS A 10 -9.62 -22.45 -20.20
CA LYS A 10 -11.00 -22.31 -20.71
C LYS A 10 -11.83 -21.32 -19.89
N ILE A 11 -11.37 -20.93 -18.69
CA ILE A 11 -12.09 -20.00 -17.82
C ILE A 11 -11.63 -18.58 -18.15
N SER A 12 -12.56 -17.74 -18.61
CA SER A 12 -12.30 -16.31 -18.83
C SER A 12 -12.51 -15.52 -17.55
N ILE A 13 -11.55 -14.67 -17.21
CA ILE A 13 -11.59 -13.80 -16.03
C ILE A 13 -11.36 -12.36 -16.47
N LEU A 14 -12.28 -11.46 -16.08
CA LEU A 14 -12.11 -10.02 -16.21
C LEU A 14 -11.78 -9.43 -14.84
N ILE A 15 -10.71 -8.66 -14.76
CA ILE A 15 -10.34 -7.88 -13.57
C ILE A 15 -10.59 -6.42 -13.86
N ILE A 16 -11.44 -5.77 -13.08
CA ILE A 16 -11.80 -4.36 -13.24
C ILE A 16 -11.02 -3.53 -12.22
N GLY A 17 -10.12 -2.67 -12.69
CA GLY A 17 -9.21 -1.85 -11.90
C GLY A 17 -7.78 -2.40 -11.87
N SER A 18 -6.82 -1.61 -12.36
CA SER A 18 -5.38 -1.94 -12.39
C SER A 18 -4.57 -1.25 -11.28
N GLY A 19 -5.19 -0.95 -10.15
CA GLY A 19 -4.49 -0.62 -8.91
C GLY A 19 -3.71 -1.81 -8.37
N ILE A 20 -3.06 -1.63 -7.21
CA ILE A 20 -2.23 -2.68 -6.60
C ILE A 20 -2.98 -4.00 -6.42
N ILE A 21 -4.24 -3.97 -6.00
CA ILE A 21 -5.05 -5.16 -5.77
C ILE A 21 -5.33 -5.89 -7.09
N GLY A 22 -5.76 -5.17 -8.15
CA GLY A 22 -6.03 -5.77 -9.46
C GLY A 22 -4.78 -6.38 -10.08
N LYS A 23 -3.65 -5.68 -10.00
CA LYS A 23 -2.35 -6.16 -10.51
C LYS A 23 -1.88 -7.43 -9.80
N PHE A 24 -1.98 -7.50 -8.46
CA PHE A 24 -1.61 -8.72 -7.73
C PHE A 24 -2.57 -9.88 -7.98
N ASN A 25 -3.88 -9.62 -8.15
CA ASN A 25 -4.80 -10.66 -8.60
C ASN A 25 -4.43 -11.17 -9.99
N ALA A 26 -4.10 -10.27 -10.91
CA ALA A 26 -3.65 -10.65 -12.25
C ALA A 26 -2.39 -11.51 -12.21
N LEU A 27 -1.37 -11.10 -11.42
CA LEU A 27 -0.13 -11.88 -11.23
C LEU A 27 -0.42 -13.29 -10.71
N GLU A 28 -1.19 -13.41 -9.62
CA GLU A 28 -1.46 -14.71 -9.02
C GLU A 28 -2.21 -15.64 -9.97
N LEU A 29 -3.21 -15.13 -10.67
CA LEU A 29 -4.02 -15.93 -11.58
C LEU A 29 -3.25 -16.33 -12.86
N ILE A 30 -2.35 -15.47 -13.36
CA ILE A 30 -1.48 -15.82 -14.48
C ILE A 30 -0.50 -16.93 -14.10
N GLU A 31 0.13 -16.84 -12.91
CA GLU A 31 1.02 -17.88 -12.42
C GLU A 31 0.31 -19.23 -12.26
N GLN A 32 -1.00 -19.19 -12.01
CA GLN A 32 -1.85 -20.39 -11.97
C GLN A 32 -2.32 -20.85 -13.35
N GLY A 33 -2.06 -20.09 -14.42
CA GLY A 33 -2.37 -20.45 -15.80
C GLY A 33 -3.75 -20.01 -16.30
N PHE A 34 -4.43 -19.06 -15.60
CA PHE A 34 -5.71 -18.53 -16.07
C PHE A 34 -5.53 -17.52 -17.20
N LYS A 35 -6.51 -17.47 -18.11
CA LYS A 35 -6.62 -16.42 -19.14
C LYS A 35 -7.33 -15.18 -18.58
N ILE A 36 -6.63 -14.05 -18.55
CA ILE A 36 -7.09 -12.84 -17.89
C ILE A 36 -7.15 -11.66 -18.86
N THR A 37 -8.19 -10.84 -18.69
CA THR A 37 -8.25 -9.49 -19.24
C THR A 37 -8.30 -8.49 -18.09
N LEU A 38 -7.36 -7.54 -18.07
CA LEU A 38 -7.28 -6.46 -17.09
C LEU A 38 -7.88 -5.18 -17.70
N LEU A 39 -8.89 -4.62 -17.04
CA LEU A 39 -9.57 -3.40 -17.44
C LEU A 39 -9.17 -2.25 -16.51
N ASP A 40 -8.77 -1.13 -17.08
CA ASP A 40 -8.39 0.05 -16.31
C ASP A 40 -8.86 1.35 -16.98
N ASN A 41 -9.34 2.27 -16.16
CA ASN A 41 -9.60 3.63 -16.61
C ASN A 41 -8.34 4.47 -16.43
N ALA A 42 -7.56 4.62 -17.50
CA ALA A 42 -6.27 5.31 -17.50
C ALA A 42 -6.34 6.80 -17.08
N GLU A 43 -7.53 7.37 -16.97
CA GLU A 43 -7.74 8.80 -16.68
C GLU A 43 -7.68 9.14 -15.19
N HIS A 44 -7.72 8.17 -14.28
CA HIS A 44 -7.80 8.42 -12.84
C HIS A 44 -6.48 8.22 -12.11
N LYS A 45 -6.12 9.22 -11.31
CA LYS A 45 -5.14 9.08 -10.23
C LYS A 45 -5.69 8.06 -9.23
N ASN A 46 -4.98 6.96 -9.02
CA ASN A 46 -5.42 5.90 -8.13
C ASN A 46 -4.71 5.95 -6.76
N ALA A 47 -5.36 5.41 -5.74
CA ALA A 47 -4.82 5.37 -4.37
C ALA A 47 -3.49 4.60 -4.29
N SER A 48 -3.23 3.65 -5.19
CA SER A 48 -2.00 2.86 -5.20
C SER A 48 -0.77 3.70 -5.54
N ASN A 49 -0.91 4.71 -6.40
CA ASN A 49 0.17 5.64 -6.72
C ASN A 49 0.44 6.65 -5.59
N ALA A 50 -0.58 6.96 -4.79
CA ALA A 50 -0.48 7.90 -3.67
C ALA A 50 -0.05 7.21 -2.34
N ALA A 51 -0.03 5.87 -2.32
CA ALA A 51 0.30 5.11 -1.12
C ALA A 51 1.75 5.34 -0.67
N LEU A 52 1.98 5.32 0.64
CA LEU A 52 3.33 5.43 1.21
C LEU A 52 4.15 4.13 1.06
N GLY A 53 3.48 3.00 0.84
CA GLY A 53 4.10 1.70 0.61
C GLY A 53 4.56 0.99 1.88
N LEU A 54 4.05 1.36 3.04
CA LEU A 54 4.40 0.75 4.31
C LEU A 54 3.85 -0.67 4.44
N LEU A 55 4.69 -1.59 4.85
CA LEU A 55 4.39 -2.99 5.11
C LEU A 55 4.63 -3.25 6.60
N MET A 56 3.56 -3.20 7.39
CA MET A 56 3.61 -3.32 8.85
C MET A 56 2.84 -4.57 9.29
N GLY A 57 3.56 -5.54 9.85
CA GLY A 57 3.03 -6.78 10.39
C GLY A 57 3.38 -6.97 11.85
N GLU A 58 4.68 -6.97 12.14
CA GLU A 58 5.17 -7.22 13.48
C GLU A 58 4.84 -6.07 14.44
N ILE A 59 4.98 -4.83 13.99
CA ILE A 59 4.71 -3.64 14.80
C ILE A 59 3.21 -3.34 14.93
N TYR A 60 2.36 -4.04 14.17
CA TYR A 60 0.92 -3.83 14.22
C TYR A 60 0.31 -4.41 15.50
N GLN A 61 -0.24 -3.54 16.34
CA GLN A 61 -0.69 -3.90 17.69
C GLN A 61 -1.97 -4.75 17.73
N LYS A 62 -2.77 -4.74 16.67
CA LYS A 62 -3.97 -5.58 16.59
C LYS A 62 -3.60 -6.96 16.04
N ASN A 63 -3.74 -8.00 16.85
CA ASN A 63 -3.30 -9.37 16.57
C ASN A 63 -4.44 -10.39 16.45
N SER A 64 -5.67 -9.92 16.23
CA SER A 64 -6.85 -10.77 16.09
C SER A 64 -7.89 -10.19 15.13
N GLY A 65 -8.82 -11.04 14.70
CA GLY A 65 -9.91 -10.67 13.81
C GLY A 65 -9.55 -10.69 12.33
N ARG A 66 -10.58 -10.61 11.48
CA ARG A 66 -10.47 -10.77 10.02
C ARG A 66 -9.42 -9.86 9.37
N SER A 67 -9.32 -8.62 9.80
CA SER A 67 -8.32 -7.68 9.25
C SER A 67 -6.88 -8.11 9.57
N TRP A 68 -6.66 -8.69 10.74
CA TRP A 68 -5.37 -9.25 11.12
C TRP A 68 -5.02 -10.47 10.27
N GLU A 69 -5.96 -11.42 10.12
CA GLU A 69 -5.76 -12.62 9.29
C GLU A 69 -5.36 -12.27 7.85
N LEU A 70 -6.06 -11.30 7.25
CA LEU A 70 -5.70 -10.82 5.91
C LEU A 70 -4.32 -10.17 5.86
N ARG A 71 -3.97 -9.35 6.86
CA ARG A 71 -2.66 -8.71 6.97
C ARG A 71 -1.54 -9.72 7.10
N LYS A 72 -1.69 -10.67 8.03
CA LYS A 72 -0.74 -11.76 8.27
C LYS A 72 -0.46 -12.52 6.98
N LYS A 73 -1.51 -13.00 6.32
CA LYS A 73 -1.38 -13.72 5.06
C LYS A 73 -0.73 -12.88 3.95
N SER A 74 -1.05 -11.60 3.87
CA SER A 74 -0.43 -10.68 2.93
C SER A 74 1.08 -10.58 3.15
N ILE A 75 1.51 -10.43 4.41
CA ILE A 75 2.95 -10.30 4.76
C ILE A 75 3.70 -11.59 4.42
N GLU A 76 3.11 -12.75 4.69
CA GLU A 76 3.70 -14.06 4.36
C GLU A 76 3.90 -14.24 2.85
N MET A 77 3.14 -13.55 2.01
CA MET A 77 3.25 -13.63 0.55
C MET A 77 4.34 -12.72 -0.05
N TRP A 78 4.76 -11.66 0.63
CA TRP A 78 5.71 -10.69 0.09
C TRP A 78 7.04 -11.28 -0.37
N PRO A 79 7.69 -12.21 0.35
CA PRO A 79 8.94 -12.82 -0.12
C PRO A 79 8.81 -13.49 -1.49
N LYS A 80 7.71 -14.23 -1.72
CA LYS A 80 7.38 -14.87 -3.00
C LYS A 80 7.28 -13.82 -4.13
N TRP A 81 6.55 -12.72 -3.86
CA TRP A 81 6.34 -11.66 -4.85
C TRP A 81 7.63 -10.90 -5.17
N ILE A 82 8.43 -10.57 -4.17
CA ILE A 82 9.74 -9.93 -4.38
C ILE A 82 10.64 -10.83 -5.23
N GLN A 83 10.72 -12.11 -4.92
CA GLN A 83 11.52 -13.07 -5.70
C GLN A 83 11.06 -13.16 -7.16
N LEU A 84 9.75 -13.17 -7.40
CA LEU A 84 9.19 -13.19 -8.77
C LEU A 84 9.52 -11.90 -9.52
N LEU A 85 9.23 -10.76 -8.91
CA LEU A 85 9.35 -9.45 -9.55
C LEU A 85 10.82 -9.01 -9.73
N ASN A 86 11.73 -9.48 -8.90
CA ASN A 86 13.17 -9.23 -9.04
C ASN A 86 13.78 -9.82 -10.33
N LYS A 87 13.14 -10.81 -10.94
CA LYS A 87 13.50 -11.28 -12.28
C LYS A 87 13.27 -10.21 -13.34
N THR A 88 12.40 -9.24 -13.07
CA THR A 88 12.10 -8.11 -13.96
C THR A 88 12.84 -6.85 -13.56
N ASN A 89 12.94 -6.58 -12.27
CA ASN A 89 13.65 -5.43 -11.71
C ASN A 89 14.40 -5.82 -10.41
N PRO A 90 15.71 -6.08 -10.49
CA PRO A 90 16.52 -6.47 -9.33
C PRO A 90 16.60 -5.41 -8.21
N ASN A 91 16.27 -4.16 -8.50
CA ASN A 91 16.29 -3.07 -7.53
C ASN A 91 15.04 -3.02 -6.64
N LEU A 92 14.01 -3.82 -6.95
CA LEU A 92 12.80 -3.88 -6.15
C LEU A 92 13.07 -4.63 -4.85
N LYS A 93 12.93 -3.94 -3.72
CA LYS A 93 13.16 -4.51 -2.38
C LYS A 93 12.26 -3.87 -1.35
N ILE A 94 12.07 -4.58 -0.24
CA ILE A 94 11.48 -4.02 0.96
C ILE A 94 12.61 -3.34 1.75
N GLU A 95 12.49 -2.05 1.97
CA GLU A 95 13.43 -1.24 2.73
C GLU A 95 13.11 -1.40 4.22
N LYS A 96 13.90 -2.18 4.93
CA LYS A 96 13.82 -2.45 6.35
C LYS A 96 14.95 -1.71 7.10
N PRO A 97 14.87 -1.51 8.42
CA PRO A 97 13.73 -1.78 9.32
C PRO A 97 12.67 -0.69 9.27
N PHE A 98 11.52 -0.92 9.93
CA PHE A 98 10.56 0.12 10.28
C PHE A 98 10.74 0.52 11.75
N ILE A 99 10.73 1.84 12.03
CA ILE A 99 10.93 2.39 13.38
C ILE A 99 9.69 3.16 13.80
N GLN A 100 9.14 2.86 14.97
CA GLN A 100 8.02 3.58 15.56
C GLN A 100 8.50 4.31 16.82
N LEU A 101 8.34 5.62 16.84
CA LEU A 101 8.83 6.52 17.89
C LEU A 101 7.72 7.32 18.54
N THR A 102 7.97 7.72 19.78
CA THR A 102 7.15 8.66 20.52
C THR A 102 8.00 9.38 21.55
N THR A 103 7.59 10.61 21.91
CA THR A 103 8.10 11.34 23.08
C THR A 103 7.17 11.19 24.28
N ASN A 104 5.98 10.61 24.09
CA ASN A 104 4.97 10.45 25.13
C ASN A 104 5.17 9.16 25.92
N GLN A 105 5.37 9.28 27.24
CA GLN A 105 5.61 8.14 28.12
C GLN A 105 4.47 7.11 28.08
N LYS A 106 3.22 7.55 28.18
CA LYS A 106 2.07 6.62 28.16
C LYS A 106 1.92 5.83 26.87
N LYS A 107 2.29 6.45 25.73
CA LYS A 107 2.33 5.73 24.44
C LYS A 107 3.49 4.74 24.41
N PHE A 108 4.65 5.13 24.92
CA PHE A 108 5.80 4.23 25.02
C PHE A 108 5.51 3.02 25.90
N ASP A 109 4.89 3.20 27.06
CA ASP A 109 4.53 2.11 27.96
C ASP A 109 3.64 1.06 27.27
N LYS A 110 2.70 1.52 26.43
CA LYS A 110 1.88 0.61 25.60
C LYS A 110 2.69 -0.16 24.57
N LEU A 111 3.61 0.53 23.88
CA LEU A 111 4.51 -0.12 22.92
C LEU A 111 5.42 -1.13 23.61
N TYR A 112 5.99 -0.77 24.74
CA TYR A 112 6.83 -1.63 25.57
C TYR A 112 6.09 -2.90 25.99
N GLN A 113 4.90 -2.74 26.60
CA GLN A 113 4.07 -3.88 27.01
C GLN A 113 3.68 -4.76 25.82
N PHE A 114 3.36 -4.14 24.67
CA PHE A 114 3.07 -4.88 23.46
C PHE A 114 4.27 -5.74 23.01
N ALA A 115 5.48 -5.20 23.01
CA ALA A 115 6.69 -5.96 22.64
C ALA A 115 6.96 -7.10 23.63
N CYS A 116 6.88 -6.83 24.93
CA CYS A 116 7.08 -7.84 25.99
C CYS A 116 6.05 -8.99 25.91
N ASN A 117 4.79 -8.66 25.62
CA ASN A 117 3.69 -9.65 25.51
C ASN A 117 3.72 -10.45 24.18
N ASN A 118 4.57 -10.06 23.23
CA ASN A 118 4.66 -10.70 21.92
C ASN A 118 6.12 -11.01 21.53
N PRO A 119 6.86 -11.81 22.31
CA PRO A 119 8.29 -12.04 22.09
C PRO A 119 8.61 -12.69 20.73
N VAL A 120 7.64 -13.40 20.13
CA VAL A 120 7.78 -14.00 18.79
C VAL A 120 7.95 -12.95 17.69
N LYS A 121 7.45 -11.72 17.90
CA LYS A 121 7.49 -10.64 16.92
C LYS A 121 8.86 -9.98 16.73
N LYS A 122 9.85 -10.35 17.53
CA LYS A 122 11.24 -9.85 17.42
C LYS A 122 11.33 -8.32 17.35
N LEU A 123 10.53 -7.63 18.16
CA LEU A 123 10.54 -6.17 18.25
C LEU A 123 11.68 -5.75 19.18
N GLU A 124 12.52 -4.85 18.70
CA GLU A 124 13.59 -4.26 19.52
C GLU A 124 13.05 -3.01 20.21
N ILE A 125 13.14 -2.96 21.54
CA ILE A 125 12.78 -1.80 22.34
C ILE A 125 13.97 -0.83 22.36
N ILE A 126 13.71 0.43 22.01
CA ILE A 126 14.71 1.51 22.07
C ILE A 126 14.25 2.61 23.02
N ASN A 127 15.18 3.12 23.78
CA ASN A 127 15.00 4.24 24.71
C ASN A 127 15.77 5.47 24.23
N GLU A 128 15.59 6.58 24.94
CA GLU A 128 16.21 7.88 24.63
C GLU A 128 17.73 7.88 24.50
N ASN A 129 18.41 6.94 25.18
CA ASN A 129 19.88 6.84 25.17
C ASN A 129 20.41 5.97 24.02
N SER A 130 19.55 5.47 23.14
CA SER A 130 19.98 4.61 22.06
C SER A 130 20.74 5.39 20.98
N SER A 131 21.95 4.98 20.65
CA SER A 131 22.75 5.55 19.56
C SER A 131 22.04 5.46 18.19
N LYS A 132 21.09 4.54 18.03
CA LYS A 132 20.27 4.39 16.83
C LYS A 132 19.36 5.61 16.57
N LEU A 133 19.15 6.45 17.59
CA LEU A 133 18.33 7.66 17.51
C LEU A 133 19.15 8.93 17.25
N ASN A 134 20.48 8.89 17.27
CA ASN A 134 21.32 10.08 17.21
C ASN A 134 20.95 11.00 16.05
N THR A 135 20.89 10.49 14.84
CA THR A 135 20.55 11.30 13.65
C THR A 135 19.11 11.84 13.68
N ILE A 136 18.17 11.05 14.22
CA ILE A 136 16.77 11.50 14.35
C ILE A 136 16.72 12.60 15.42
N ASN A 137 17.36 12.39 16.58
CA ASN A 137 17.41 13.35 17.67
C ASN A 137 18.03 14.68 17.22
N GLU A 138 19.12 14.62 16.45
CA GLU A 138 19.79 15.80 15.88
C GLU A 138 18.86 16.58 14.94
N ILE A 139 18.22 15.87 14.00
CA ILE A 139 17.34 16.50 13.00
C ILE A 139 16.06 17.05 13.62
N PHE A 140 15.52 16.39 14.65
CA PHE A 140 14.31 16.86 15.34
C PHE A 140 14.60 17.68 16.60
N GLU A 141 15.87 17.95 16.86
CA GLU A 141 16.35 18.75 18.01
C GLU A 141 15.72 18.29 19.34
N THR A 142 15.68 16.98 19.57
CA THR A 142 15.14 16.38 20.79
C THR A 142 15.95 15.12 21.15
N SER A 143 16.05 14.84 22.45
CA SER A 143 16.71 13.61 22.95
C SER A 143 15.73 12.63 23.59
N ASN A 144 14.42 12.89 23.51
CA ASN A 144 13.43 12.15 24.28
C ASN A 144 12.67 11.08 23.46
N PHE A 145 13.12 10.77 22.25
CA PHE A 145 12.50 9.69 21.48
C PHE A 145 12.79 8.32 22.08
N LYS A 146 11.75 7.51 22.11
CA LYS A 146 11.77 6.10 22.50
C LYS A 146 10.71 5.35 21.69
N GLY A 147 10.84 4.03 21.58
CA GLY A 147 9.89 3.28 20.76
C GLY A 147 10.33 1.86 20.45
N LEU A 148 9.96 1.41 19.27
CA LEU A 148 10.23 0.06 18.78
C LEU A 148 10.88 0.08 17.39
N ILE A 149 11.79 -0.86 17.17
CA ILE A 149 12.28 -1.22 15.84
C ILE A 149 11.70 -2.59 15.46
N SER A 150 11.09 -2.67 14.29
CA SER A 150 10.74 -3.93 13.66
C SER A 150 11.70 -4.21 12.50
N HIS A 151 12.49 -5.27 12.64
CA HIS A 151 13.43 -5.68 11.59
C HIS A 151 12.74 -6.43 10.44
N GLU A 152 11.49 -6.85 10.64
CA GLU A 152 10.71 -7.56 9.61
C GLU A 152 9.76 -6.63 8.83
N ASP A 153 9.35 -5.52 9.45
CA ASP A 153 8.54 -4.49 8.79
C ASP A 153 9.40 -3.51 8.00
N GLY A 154 8.78 -2.85 7.05
CA GLY A 154 9.50 -1.90 6.22
C GLY A 154 8.61 -1.19 5.21
N ARG A 155 9.20 -0.76 4.12
CA ARG A 155 8.55 -0.04 3.04
C ARG A 155 8.95 -0.61 1.69
N ILE A 156 8.02 -0.66 0.77
CA ILE A 156 8.31 -0.85 -0.65
C ILE A 156 7.99 0.45 -1.40
N ASN A 157 8.83 0.84 -2.36
CA ASN A 157 8.53 1.99 -3.20
C ASN A 157 7.31 1.68 -4.09
N PRO A 158 6.14 2.35 -3.91
CA PRO A 158 4.91 2.00 -4.62
C PRO A 158 5.03 2.19 -6.14
N LYS A 159 5.66 3.29 -6.57
CA LYS A 159 5.86 3.57 -7.99
C LYS A 159 6.71 2.49 -8.64
N LEU A 160 7.87 2.18 -8.05
CA LEU A 160 8.77 1.15 -8.56
C LEU A 160 8.08 -0.22 -8.62
N LEU A 161 7.29 -0.55 -7.61
CA LEU A 161 6.51 -1.79 -7.55
C LEU A 161 5.51 -1.86 -8.70
N LEU A 162 4.68 -0.83 -8.88
CA LEU A 162 3.63 -0.80 -9.90
C LEU A 162 4.24 -0.85 -11.30
N ASP A 163 5.30 -0.07 -11.56
CA ASP A 163 6.03 -0.07 -12.83
C ASP A 163 6.64 -1.46 -13.12
N THR A 164 7.20 -2.11 -12.10
CA THR A 164 7.77 -3.47 -12.23
C THR A 164 6.70 -4.50 -12.58
N ILE A 165 5.53 -4.42 -11.92
CA ILE A 165 4.40 -5.30 -12.22
C ILE A 165 3.91 -5.06 -13.66
N ASP A 166 3.82 -3.82 -14.11
CA ASP A 166 3.39 -3.51 -15.48
C ASP A 166 4.34 -4.10 -16.53
N ILE A 167 5.65 -4.00 -16.30
CA ILE A 167 6.65 -4.63 -17.18
C ILE A 167 6.50 -6.16 -17.17
N TYR A 168 6.28 -6.76 -16.00
CA TYR A 168 6.07 -8.20 -15.86
C TYR A 168 4.81 -8.64 -16.62
N LEU A 169 3.68 -7.98 -16.41
CA LEU A 169 2.40 -8.29 -17.05
C LEU A 169 2.49 -8.16 -18.58
N LYS A 170 3.17 -7.15 -19.09
CA LYS A 170 3.42 -7.00 -20.55
C LYS A 170 4.18 -8.18 -21.14
N LYS A 171 5.16 -8.74 -20.41
CA LYS A 171 5.91 -9.94 -20.86
C LYS A 171 5.04 -11.21 -20.89
N THR A 172 4.03 -11.30 -20.05
CA THR A 172 3.10 -12.45 -19.99
C THR A 172 2.01 -12.40 -21.07
N LYS A 173 1.99 -11.34 -21.91
CA LYS A 173 1.00 -11.13 -22.98
C LYS A 173 -0.45 -11.08 -22.44
N ILE A 174 -0.65 -10.61 -21.21
CA ILE A 174 -1.98 -10.35 -20.68
C ILE A 174 -2.74 -9.36 -21.58
N ASN A 175 -4.02 -9.60 -21.80
CA ASN A 175 -4.87 -8.62 -22.45
C ASN A 175 -5.18 -7.46 -21.50
N THR A 176 -4.79 -6.24 -21.86
CA THR A 176 -5.10 -5.04 -21.09
C THR A 176 -5.91 -4.07 -21.93
N ILE A 177 -7.08 -3.69 -21.44
CA ILE A 177 -7.98 -2.76 -22.10
C ILE A 177 -8.07 -1.47 -21.27
N LYS A 178 -7.69 -0.36 -21.89
CA LYS A 178 -7.78 0.98 -21.27
C LYS A 178 -9.17 1.56 -21.55
N SER A 179 -10.12 1.24 -20.69
CA SER A 179 -11.49 1.70 -20.80
C SER A 179 -12.20 1.65 -19.46
N LYS A 180 -13.07 2.62 -19.20
CA LYS A 180 -13.93 2.65 -18.01
C LYS A 180 -15.05 1.63 -18.16
N VAL A 181 -15.25 0.79 -17.15
CA VAL A 181 -16.44 -0.05 -17.04
C VAL A 181 -17.56 0.78 -16.46
N ILE A 182 -18.71 0.78 -17.11
CA ILE A 182 -19.89 1.55 -16.69
C ILE A 182 -21.03 0.67 -16.20
N LYS A 183 -21.06 -0.62 -16.55
CA LYS A 183 -22.10 -1.57 -16.12
C LYS A 183 -21.58 -3.00 -16.07
N ILE A 184 -22.10 -3.77 -15.13
CA ILE A 184 -21.95 -5.23 -15.09
C ILE A 184 -23.32 -5.87 -14.89
N GLU A 185 -23.59 -6.95 -15.60
CA GLU A 185 -24.87 -7.67 -15.56
C GLU A 185 -24.62 -9.17 -15.57
N LYS A 186 -25.47 -9.92 -14.87
CA LYS A 186 -25.48 -11.38 -14.97
C LYS A 186 -26.27 -11.78 -16.24
N ASP A 187 -25.61 -12.51 -17.12
CA ASP A 187 -26.24 -13.10 -18.30
C ASP A 187 -26.06 -14.62 -18.25
N ARG A 188 -27.10 -15.33 -17.83
CA ARG A 188 -27.11 -16.79 -17.65
C ARG A 188 -25.94 -17.25 -16.77
N SER A 189 -24.97 -17.95 -17.37
CA SER A 189 -23.77 -18.47 -16.67
C SER A 189 -22.56 -17.54 -16.73
N LYS A 190 -22.68 -16.38 -17.39
CA LYS A 190 -21.59 -15.42 -17.58
C LYS A 190 -21.95 -14.04 -17.04
N TRP A 191 -20.94 -13.20 -16.97
CA TRP A 191 -21.06 -11.76 -16.71
C TRP A 191 -20.87 -11.00 -18.01
N LEU A 192 -21.73 -10.02 -18.26
CA LEU A 192 -21.60 -9.05 -19.33
C LEU A 192 -21.10 -7.74 -18.73
N VAL A 193 -19.98 -7.25 -19.25
CA VAL A 193 -19.32 -6.02 -18.81
C VAL A 193 -19.39 -5.02 -19.93
N THR A 194 -20.03 -3.86 -19.68
CA THR A 194 -20.17 -2.79 -20.67
C THR A 194 -19.13 -1.70 -20.40
N LEU A 195 -18.38 -1.35 -21.43
CA LEU A 195 -17.40 -0.28 -21.41
C LEU A 195 -18.05 1.07 -21.75
N ASN A 196 -17.38 2.18 -21.41
CA ASN A 196 -17.85 3.53 -21.76
C ASN A 196 -17.89 3.79 -23.28
N SER A 197 -17.20 3.00 -24.08
CA SER A 197 -17.29 3.00 -25.55
C SER A 197 -18.57 2.37 -26.09
N GLY A 198 -19.36 1.71 -25.24
CA GLY A 198 -20.49 0.87 -25.65
C GLY A 198 -20.12 -0.59 -25.97
N GLU A 199 -18.85 -0.91 -26.06
CA GLU A 199 -18.39 -2.28 -26.24
C GLU A 199 -18.79 -3.16 -25.07
N LYS A 200 -19.14 -4.42 -25.35
CA LYS A 200 -19.54 -5.41 -24.35
C LYS A 200 -18.57 -6.58 -24.36
N LEU A 201 -18.07 -6.92 -23.16
CA LEU A 201 -17.21 -8.07 -22.94
C LEU A 201 -17.95 -9.11 -22.10
N SER A 202 -17.78 -10.39 -22.45
CA SER A 202 -18.38 -11.48 -21.70
C SER A 202 -17.31 -12.30 -20.97
N SER A 203 -17.55 -12.66 -19.69
CA SER A 203 -16.64 -13.45 -18.88
C SER A 203 -17.38 -14.35 -17.89
N GLN A 204 -16.76 -15.48 -17.55
CA GLN A 204 -17.30 -16.38 -16.53
C GLN A 204 -17.11 -15.83 -15.12
N ILE A 205 -16.01 -15.10 -14.91
CA ILE A 205 -15.67 -14.51 -13.61
C ILE A 205 -15.34 -13.02 -13.83
N VAL A 206 -15.85 -12.16 -12.95
CA VAL A 206 -15.49 -10.74 -12.85
C VAL A 206 -14.97 -10.48 -11.45
N ILE A 207 -13.78 -9.89 -11.36
CA ILE A 207 -13.15 -9.47 -10.11
C ILE A 207 -13.14 -7.95 -10.08
N LEU A 208 -13.80 -7.36 -9.08
CA LEU A 208 -13.87 -5.91 -8.91
C LEU A 208 -12.71 -5.45 -8.03
N CYS A 209 -11.80 -4.66 -8.59
CA CYS A 209 -10.63 -4.07 -7.93
C CYS A 209 -10.56 -2.55 -8.14
N ASN A 210 -11.67 -1.93 -8.53
CA ASN A 210 -11.77 -0.51 -8.86
C ASN A 210 -12.17 0.37 -7.66
N SER A 211 -11.83 -0.07 -6.44
CA SER A 211 -11.96 0.70 -5.20
C SER A 211 -13.41 1.18 -4.96
N LEU A 212 -13.61 2.47 -4.71
CA LEU A 212 -14.93 3.06 -4.40
C LEU A 212 -15.94 2.91 -5.55
N ASP A 213 -15.48 2.91 -6.80
CA ASP A 213 -16.35 2.73 -7.97
C ASP A 213 -16.98 1.34 -8.04
N SER A 214 -16.43 0.36 -7.28
CA SER A 214 -17.01 -0.98 -7.16
C SER A 214 -18.43 -0.96 -6.61
N SER A 215 -18.76 -0.03 -5.70
CA SER A 215 -20.10 0.10 -5.13
C SER A 215 -21.16 0.37 -6.19
N GLN A 216 -20.87 1.27 -7.11
CA GLN A 216 -21.84 1.63 -8.18
C GLN A 216 -22.09 0.44 -9.11
N LEU A 217 -21.04 -0.27 -9.50
CA LEU A 217 -21.17 -1.46 -10.36
C LEU A 217 -21.96 -2.57 -9.66
N LEU A 218 -21.70 -2.78 -8.35
CA LEU A 218 -22.40 -3.80 -7.58
C LEU A 218 -23.88 -3.48 -7.37
N ILE A 219 -24.21 -2.22 -7.10
CA ILE A 219 -25.63 -1.78 -6.97
C ILE A 219 -26.37 -2.04 -8.27
N GLN A 220 -25.78 -1.71 -9.43
CA GLN A 220 -26.38 -1.98 -10.74
C GLN A 220 -26.58 -3.48 -11.02
N ALA A 221 -25.73 -4.33 -10.43
CA ALA A 221 -25.82 -5.78 -10.52
C ALA A 221 -26.76 -6.41 -9.45
N GLY A 222 -27.46 -5.59 -8.65
CA GLY A 222 -28.38 -6.03 -7.63
C GLY A 222 -27.76 -6.37 -6.27
N TYR A 223 -26.51 -5.96 -6.01
CA TYR A 223 -25.83 -6.16 -4.73
C TYR A 223 -25.71 -4.86 -3.95
N GLU A 224 -26.12 -4.86 -2.70
CA GLU A 224 -25.96 -3.69 -1.83
C GLU A 224 -24.67 -3.79 -1.02
N ILE A 225 -23.65 -3.03 -1.43
CA ILE A 225 -22.39 -2.87 -0.70
C ILE A 225 -22.10 -1.38 -0.53
N LYS A 226 -22.06 -0.91 0.71
CA LYS A 226 -21.73 0.48 1.05
C LYS A 226 -20.25 0.59 1.38
N LEU A 227 -19.47 1.17 0.47
CA LEU A 227 -18.08 1.57 0.75
C LEU A 227 -18.06 3.03 1.23
N LYS A 228 -17.34 3.30 2.31
CA LYS A 228 -17.12 4.65 2.82
C LYS A 228 -15.72 5.12 2.42
N PRO A 229 -15.57 6.29 1.79
CA PRO A 229 -14.27 6.83 1.48
C PRO A 229 -13.54 7.25 2.76
N VAL A 230 -12.24 7.00 2.79
CA VAL A 230 -11.32 7.60 3.75
C VAL A 230 -10.22 8.25 2.94
N LEU A 231 -10.08 9.56 3.04
CA LEU A 231 -9.04 10.32 2.37
C LEU A 231 -7.78 10.28 3.22
N GLY A 232 -6.66 9.94 2.61
CA GLY A 232 -5.33 10.07 3.20
C GLY A 232 -4.51 11.05 2.37
N GLN A 233 -3.94 12.06 3.01
CA GLN A 233 -3.07 13.03 2.37
C GLN A 233 -1.66 12.90 2.91
N ALA A 234 -0.67 13.08 2.06
CA ALA A 234 0.74 13.18 2.40
C ALA A 234 1.36 14.35 1.66
N ILE A 235 2.38 14.93 2.24
CA ILE A 235 3.14 16.02 1.62
C ILE A 235 4.55 15.54 1.29
N GLU A 236 5.06 15.96 0.16
CA GLU A 236 6.47 15.90 -0.16
C GLU A 236 7.09 17.25 0.16
N ILE A 237 8.09 17.25 1.03
CA ILE A 237 8.86 18.43 1.39
C ILE A 237 10.21 18.40 0.69
N ARG A 238 10.69 19.57 0.29
CA ARG A 238 12.02 19.78 -0.23
C ARG A 238 12.74 20.81 0.61
N TYR A 239 13.95 20.47 1.05
CA TYR A 239 14.78 21.32 1.87
C TYR A 239 16.10 21.62 1.17
N ASP A 240 16.28 22.85 0.73
CA ASP A 240 17.39 23.23 -0.17
C ASP A 240 18.65 23.71 0.58
N ARG A 241 18.65 23.71 1.91
CA ARG A 241 19.85 24.05 2.70
C ARG A 241 20.73 22.81 2.90
N ASN A 242 22.04 22.96 2.62
CA ASN A 242 23.02 21.85 2.67
C ASN A 242 23.31 21.28 4.08
N GLN A 243 22.62 21.75 5.12
CA GLN A 243 22.87 21.36 6.51
C GLN A 243 22.27 20.02 6.90
N ILE A 244 21.27 19.50 6.17
CA ILE A 244 20.57 18.27 6.52
C ILE A 244 20.62 17.30 5.36
N ASN A 245 21.04 16.06 5.65
CA ASN A 245 21.01 14.98 4.69
C ASN A 245 19.95 13.95 5.10
N PHE A 246 18.77 13.99 4.49
CA PHE A 246 17.69 13.03 4.81
C PHE A 246 18.07 11.56 4.57
N LEU A 247 19.06 11.28 3.74
CA LEU A 247 19.52 9.90 3.53
C LEU A 247 20.30 9.32 4.72
N SER A 248 20.71 10.15 5.69
CA SER A 248 21.27 9.69 6.96
C SER A 248 20.19 9.19 7.93
N LEU A 249 18.91 9.53 7.70
CA LEU A 249 17.78 9.03 8.45
C LEU A 249 17.44 7.58 8.08
N PRO A 250 16.75 6.85 8.96
CA PRO A 250 16.14 5.57 8.59
C PRO A 250 15.23 5.70 7.36
N LYS A 251 15.19 4.66 6.53
CA LYS A 251 14.44 4.69 5.25
C LYS A 251 12.93 4.91 5.42
N ASN A 252 12.42 4.54 6.58
CA ASN A 252 11.01 4.75 6.94
C ASN A 252 10.88 4.68 8.47
N PHE A 253 10.24 5.67 9.03
CA PHE A 253 9.97 5.72 10.47
C PHE A 253 8.69 6.50 10.76
N ASN A 254 8.16 6.32 11.95
CA ASN A 254 6.92 6.93 12.42
C ASN A 254 7.18 7.67 13.73
N ILE A 255 6.67 8.86 13.86
CA ILE A 255 6.65 9.61 15.13
C ILE A 255 5.20 9.94 15.44
N ASP A 256 4.68 9.40 16.53
CA ASP A 256 3.33 9.68 17.04
C ASP A 256 2.20 9.56 15.99
N GLY A 257 2.32 8.61 15.05
CA GLY A 257 1.33 8.36 14.02
C GLY A 257 1.64 8.99 12.68
N LYS A 258 2.59 9.91 12.56
CA LYS A 258 3.05 10.46 11.27
C LYS A 258 4.24 9.67 10.75
N ASN A 259 4.21 9.30 9.48
CA ASN A 259 5.29 8.59 8.83
C ASN A 259 6.22 9.57 8.11
N PHE A 260 7.50 9.30 8.20
CA PHE A 260 8.58 10.06 7.59
C PHE A 260 9.35 9.14 6.65
N ILE A 261 9.43 9.51 5.38
CA ILE A 261 10.03 8.70 4.33
C ILE A 261 11.05 9.54 3.56
N PRO A 262 12.35 9.44 3.91
CA PRO A 262 13.42 10.06 3.13
C PRO A 262 13.44 9.51 1.70
N LEU A 263 13.42 10.39 0.71
CA LEU A 263 13.49 10.03 -0.72
C LEU A 263 14.89 10.30 -1.29
N THR A 264 15.40 11.50 -1.05
CA THR A 264 16.72 11.95 -1.49
C THR A 264 17.42 12.69 -0.36
N LYS A 265 18.58 13.26 -0.63
CA LYS A 265 19.31 14.07 0.37
C LYS A 265 18.47 15.22 0.92
N ASN A 266 17.61 15.78 0.09
CA ASN A 266 16.82 16.98 0.42
C ASN A 266 15.32 16.83 0.19
N GLN A 267 14.80 15.61 0.01
CA GLN A 267 13.38 15.34 -0.17
C GLN A 267 12.91 14.27 0.80
N MET A 268 11.74 14.47 1.39
CA MET A 268 11.10 13.56 2.30
C MET A 268 9.58 13.64 2.15
N ILE A 269 8.89 12.51 2.26
CA ILE A 269 7.43 12.47 2.38
C ILE A 269 7.06 12.40 3.86
N ILE A 270 6.07 13.20 4.26
CA ILE A 270 5.41 13.14 5.57
C ILE A 270 3.94 12.81 5.37
N GLY A 271 3.41 11.85 6.08
CA GLY A 271 2.01 11.40 5.97
C GLY A 271 1.67 10.23 6.86
N SER A 272 0.42 9.87 6.89
CA SER A 272 -0.72 10.43 6.19
C SER A 272 -1.73 10.99 7.20
N THR A 273 -2.67 11.82 6.69
CA THR A 273 -3.92 12.10 7.40
C THR A 273 -4.88 10.93 7.25
N ASP A 274 -5.89 10.85 8.12
CA ASP A 274 -7.01 9.92 8.04
C ASP A 274 -8.31 10.72 8.12
N GLU A 275 -8.88 11.07 6.96
CA GLU A 275 -10.07 11.91 6.88
C GLU A 275 -11.29 11.08 6.49
N TYR A 276 -12.20 10.92 7.45
CA TYR A 276 -13.49 10.27 7.22
C TYR A 276 -14.48 11.27 6.61
N SER A 277 -14.46 11.35 5.28
CA SER A 277 -15.29 12.27 4.51
C SER A 277 -16.20 11.51 3.55
N THR A 278 -17.36 12.09 3.25
CA THR A 278 -18.28 11.55 2.22
C THR A 278 -17.86 11.91 0.80
N HIS A 279 -16.96 12.88 0.63
CA HIS A 279 -16.48 13.34 -0.65
C HIS A 279 -14.95 13.55 -0.64
N PRO A 280 -14.23 13.21 -1.72
CA PRO A 280 -12.84 13.61 -1.87
C PRO A 280 -12.77 15.14 -1.86
N SER A 281 -12.26 15.71 -0.78
CA SER A 281 -12.07 17.16 -0.68
C SER A 281 -10.75 17.56 -1.35
N LYS A 282 -10.67 18.80 -1.81
CA LYS A 282 -9.39 19.43 -2.14
C LYS A 282 -8.58 19.58 -0.84
N SER A 283 -7.25 19.43 -0.93
CA SER A 283 -6.35 19.66 0.20
C SER A 283 -6.61 21.03 0.83
N LYS A 284 -6.72 21.08 2.15
CA LYS A 284 -6.93 22.30 2.92
C LYS A 284 -5.63 22.69 3.63
N ILE A 285 -5.48 23.97 3.94
CA ILE A 285 -4.34 24.45 4.73
C ILE A 285 -4.31 23.80 6.11
N SER A 286 -5.48 23.55 6.72
CA SER A 286 -5.61 22.81 7.98
C SER A 286 -4.97 21.41 7.95
N ASP A 287 -5.11 20.71 6.80
CA ASP A 287 -4.56 19.35 6.64
C ASP A 287 -3.03 19.40 6.59
N LEU A 288 -2.48 20.45 5.96
CA LEU A 288 -1.05 20.72 5.95
C LEU A 288 -0.54 21.00 7.38
N THR A 289 -1.25 21.80 8.16
CA THR A 289 -0.90 22.11 9.55
C THR A 289 -0.88 20.83 10.38
N GLU A 290 -1.89 19.97 10.27
CA GLU A 290 -1.92 18.67 10.96
C GLU A 290 -0.72 17.78 10.59
N LEU A 291 -0.35 17.73 9.31
CA LEU A 291 0.81 16.95 8.86
C LEU A 291 2.12 17.51 9.42
N LEU A 292 2.20 18.81 9.64
CA LEU A 292 3.39 19.50 10.11
C LEU A 292 3.45 19.68 11.65
N GLU A 293 2.46 19.24 12.41
CA GLU A 293 2.47 19.34 13.88
C GLU A 293 3.69 18.67 14.54
N LYS A 294 4.23 17.62 13.92
CA LYS A 294 5.44 16.90 14.37
C LYS A 294 6.63 17.20 13.47
N LYS A 295 6.63 18.37 12.84
CA LYS A 295 7.72 18.77 11.95
C LYS A 295 9.03 18.98 12.73
N PRO A 296 10.17 18.75 12.09
CA PRO A 296 11.45 19.25 12.59
C PRO A 296 11.43 20.79 12.69
N ILE A 297 12.20 21.35 13.64
CA ILE A 297 12.22 22.81 13.91
C ILE A 297 12.62 23.62 12.66
N TRP A 298 13.43 23.04 11.79
CA TRP A 298 13.90 23.70 10.55
C TRP A 298 12.85 23.75 9.44
N LEU A 299 11.68 23.22 9.63
CA LEU A 299 10.53 23.21 8.72
C LEU A 299 9.42 24.13 9.24
#